data_35d34a43fd5dde8e1859fc7040784f71
#
_entry.id   35d34a43fd5dde8e1859fc7040784f71
#
_cell.length_a   1.000
_cell.length_b   1.000
_cell.length_c   1.000
_cell.angle_alpha   90.00
_cell.angle_beta   90.00
_cell.angle_gamma   90.00
#
_symmetry.space_group_name_H-M   'P 1'
#
loop_
_entity.id
_entity.type
_entity.pdbx_description
1 polymer ?
#
loop_
_entity_poly.entity_id
_entity_poly.type
_entity_poly.pdbx_seq_one_letter_code
_entity_poly.pdbx_strand_id
1 'polypeptide(L)' 'MPFLEEQATEMNIKLVETQQLNTELLSTVTAQRAEIEALVRGLENVVQDLEVSAQMMAQDDVQDLSKQIKDLETAMKT' A
#
# COMPACT_ATOMS: atom_id res chain seq x y z
N MET A 1 -38.70 38.69 17.85
CA MET A 1 -39.53 38.47 16.65
C MET A 1 -39.51 36.99 16.29
N PRO A 2 -40.69 36.36 16.13
CA PRO A 2 -40.70 34.89 15.83
C PRO A 2 -39.96 34.52 14.59
N PHE A 3 -39.98 35.34 13.54
CA PHE A 3 -39.29 35.06 12.27
C PHE A 3 -37.76 35.00 12.44
N LEU A 4 -37.16 35.92 13.19
CA LEU A 4 -35.73 35.92 13.44
C LEU A 4 -35.29 34.72 14.31
N GLU A 5 -36.13 34.37 15.29
CA GLU A 5 -35.87 33.20 16.15
C GLU A 5 -35.93 31.91 15.35
N GLU A 6 -36.90 31.77 14.44
CA GLU A 6 -37.01 30.60 13.55
C GLU A 6 -35.80 30.51 12.64
N GLN A 7 -35.35 31.63 12.05
CA GLN A 7 -34.16 31.62 11.20
C GLN A 7 -32.90 31.23 11.97
N ALA A 8 -32.74 31.78 13.19
CA ALA A 8 -31.60 31.43 14.02
C ALA A 8 -31.60 29.94 14.39
N THR A 9 -32.76 29.37 14.67
CA THR A 9 -32.92 27.95 14.96
C THR A 9 -32.58 27.11 13.74
N GLU A 10 -33.07 27.47 12.56
CA GLU A 10 -32.76 26.75 11.32
C GLU A 10 -31.26 26.81 10.99
N MET A 11 -30.63 27.97 11.16
CA MET A 11 -29.20 28.15 10.96
C MET A 11 -28.38 27.27 11.92
N ASN A 12 -28.81 27.20 13.19
CA ASN A 12 -28.17 26.36 14.19
C ASN A 12 -28.28 24.87 13.84
N ILE A 13 -29.45 24.43 13.39
CA ILE A 13 -29.68 23.04 12.96
C ILE A 13 -28.74 22.71 11.78
N LYS A 14 -28.68 23.57 10.79
CA LYS A 14 -27.80 23.38 9.62
C LYS A 14 -26.34 23.36 10.01
N LEU A 15 -25.94 24.22 10.94
CA LEU A 15 -24.56 24.25 11.42
C LEU A 15 -24.18 22.95 12.11
N VAL A 16 -25.03 22.46 13.01
CA VAL A 16 -24.82 21.20 13.73
C VAL A 16 -24.76 20.02 12.77
N GLU A 17 -25.69 19.96 11.81
CA GLU A 17 -25.71 18.90 10.79
C GLU A 17 -24.43 18.93 9.94
N THR A 18 -23.99 20.12 9.53
CA THR A 18 -22.74 20.27 8.75
C THR A 18 -21.52 19.84 9.55
N GLN A 19 -21.45 20.24 10.81
CA GLN A 19 -20.35 19.83 11.71
C GLN A 19 -20.31 18.32 11.90
N GLN A 20 -21.48 17.70 12.07
CA GLN A 20 -21.58 16.26 12.20
C GLN A 20 -21.12 15.54 10.92
N LEU A 21 -21.56 16.05 9.79
CA LEU A 21 -21.16 15.51 8.48
C LEU A 21 -19.64 15.63 8.28
N ASN A 22 -19.08 16.77 8.65
CA ASN A 22 -17.62 17.00 8.55
C ASN A 22 -16.85 16.03 9.44
N THR A 23 -17.34 15.78 10.65
CA THR A 23 -16.72 14.81 11.56
C THR A 23 -16.76 13.40 10.98
N GLU A 24 -17.90 12.99 10.41
CA GLU A 24 -18.05 11.69 9.77
C GLU A 24 -17.14 11.56 8.55
N LEU A 25 -17.08 12.60 7.71
CA LEU A 25 -16.20 12.62 6.54
C LEU A 25 -14.73 12.56 6.94
N LEU A 26 -14.34 13.29 7.97
CA LEU A 26 -12.96 13.25 8.48
C LEU A 26 -12.60 11.84 8.96
N SER A 27 -13.50 11.21 9.69
CA SER A 27 -13.31 9.82 10.15
C SER A 27 -13.14 8.85 8.99
N THR A 28 -14.00 8.99 7.97
CA THR A 28 -13.94 8.16 6.77
C THR A 28 -12.64 8.37 6.00
N VAL A 29 -12.23 9.62 5.78
CA VAL A 29 -10.98 9.95 5.09
C VAL A 29 -9.78 9.42 5.85
N THR A 30 -9.77 9.55 7.16
CA THR A 30 -8.68 9.03 8.00
C THR A 30 -8.57 7.51 7.88
N ALA A 31 -9.70 6.80 7.92
CA ALA A 31 -9.73 5.34 7.75
C ALA A 31 -9.25 4.94 6.34
N GLN A 32 -9.68 5.64 5.31
CA GLN A 32 -9.25 5.37 3.93
C GLN A 32 -7.75 5.58 3.75
N ARG A 33 -7.19 6.63 4.34
CA ARG A 33 -5.75 6.88 4.30
C ARG A 33 -4.96 5.76 4.96
N ALA A 34 -5.44 5.27 6.09
CA ALA A 34 -4.81 4.15 6.78
C ALA A 34 -4.85 2.88 5.92
N GLU A 35 -5.96 2.63 5.23
CA GLU A 35 -6.08 1.50 4.30
C GLU A 35 -5.12 1.64 3.11
N ILE A 36 -5.02 2.83 2.53
CA ILE A 36 -4.10 3.10 1.43
C ILE A 36 -2.66 2.87 1.87
N GLU A 37 -2.26 3.37 3.03
CA GLU A 37 -0.92 3.16 3.58
C GLU A 37 -0.61 1.67 3.79
N ALA A 38 -1.59 0.92 4.29
CA ALA A 38 -1.45 -0.52 4.48
C ALA A 38 -1.29 -1.25 3.15
N LEU A 39 -2.08 -0.87 2.13
CA LEU A 39 -1.99 -1.45 0.79
C LEU A 39 -0.64 -1.13 0.12
N VAL A 40 -0.17 0.11 0.26
CA VAL A 40 1.13 0.52 -0.27
C VAL A 40 2.25 -0.29 0.37
N ARG A 41 2.24 -0.47 1.69
CA ARG A 41 3.23 -1.31 2.38
C ARG A 41 3.16 -2.75 1.92
N GLY A 42 1.95 -3.28 1.73
CA GLY A 42 1.77 -4.63 1.20
C GLY A 42 2.39 -4.79 -0.19
N LEU A 43 2.16 -3.81 -1.07
CA LEU A 43 2.75 -3.81 -2.41
C LEU A 43 4.28 -3.69 -2.36
N GLU A 44 4.81 -2.83 -1.50
CA GLU A 44 6.26 -2.70 -1.31
C GLU A 44 6.88 -4.01 -0.87
N ASN A 45 6.23 -4.72 0.05
CA ASN A 45 6.69 -6.04 0.50
C ASN A 45 6.67 -7.06 -0.62
N VAL A 46 5.62 -7.07 -1.45
CA VAL A 46 5.52 -7.98 -2.60
C VAL A 46 6.63 -7.68 -3.61
N VAL A 47 6.86 -6.41 -3.91
CA VAL A 47 7.94 -6.00 -4.82
C VAL A 47 9.29 -6.43 -4.28
N GLN A 48 9.54 -6.22 -3.00
CA GLN A 48 10.78 -6.65 -2.35
C GLN A 48 10.97 -8.15 -2.42
N ASP A 49 9.93 -8.92 -2.14
CA ASP A 49 9.96 -10.37 -2.22
C ASP A 49 10.25 -10.85 -3.64
N LEU A 50 9.66 -10.20 -4.64
CA LEU A 50 9.92 -10.50 -6.04
C LEU A 50 11.37 -10.18 -6.43
N GLU A 51 11.91 -9.06 -5.97
CA GLU A 51 13.30 -8.69 -6.21
C GLU A 51 14.26 -9.70 -5.59
N VAL A 52 14.02 -10.09 -4.34
CA VAL A 52 14.84 -11.10 -3.66
C VAL A 52 14.74 -12.45 -4.38
N SER A 53 13.53 -12.85 -4.76
CA SER A 53 13.32 -14.10 -5.50
C SER A 53 14.04 -14.11 -6.84
N ALA A 54 13.98 -12.97 -7.57
CA ALA A 54 14.68 -12.82 -8.85
C ALA A 54 16.20 -12.91 -8.67
N GLN A 55 16.74 -12.28 -7.63
CA GLN A 55 18.16 -12.35 -7.31
C GLN A 55 18.59 -13.78 -6.97
N MET A 56 17.80 -14.48 -6.18
CA MET A 56 18.09 -15.88 -5.82
C MET A 56 18.07 -16.79 -7.06
N MET A 57 17.11 -16.63 -7.94
CA MET A 57 17.04 -17.36 -9.20
C MET A 57 18.24 -17.09 -10.09
N ALA A 58 18.64 -15.82 -10.21
CA ALA A 58 19.81 -15.44 -10.98
C ALA A 58 21.10 -16.03 -10.41
N GLN A 59 21.26 -16.08 -9.10
CA GLN A 59 22.39 -16.69 -8.42
C GLN A 59 22.43 -18.20 -8.67
N ASP A 60 21.30 -18.87 -8.57
CA ASP A 60 21.20 -20.31 -8.82
C ASP A 60 21.56 -20.63 -10.27
N ASP A 61 21.08 -19.85 -11.23
CA ASP A 61 21.40 -20.02 -12.66
C ASP A 61 22.89 -19.85 -12.92
N VAL A 62 23.52 -18.85 -12.30
CA VAL A 62 24.96 -18.60 -12.43
C VAL A 62 25.75 -19.76 -11.81
N GLN A 63 25.35 -20.26 -10.65
CA GLN A 63 26.01 -21.39 -10.00
C GLN A 63 25.88 -22.66 -10.83
N ASP A 64 24.71 -22.94 -11.38
CA ASP A 64 24.47 -24.08 -12.25
C ASP A 64 25.34 -24.03 -13.51
N LEU A 65 25.40 -22.84 -14.11
CA LEU A 65 26.25 -22.62 -15.30
C LEU A 65 27.72 -22.84 -14.97
N SER A 66 28.18 -22.29 -13.84
CA SER A 66 29.57 -22.48 -13.39
C SER A 66 29.91 -23.95 -13.15
N LYS A 67 28.97 -24.70 -12.57
CA LYS A 67 29.12 -26.12 -12.35
C LYS A 67 29.21 -26.90 -13.66
N GLN A 68 28.36 -26.56 -14.63
CA GLN A 68 28.37 -27.17 -15.95
C GLN A 68 29.69 -26.92 -16.67
N ILE A 69 30.23 -25.70 -16.56
CA ILE A 69 31.53 -25.35 -17.14
C ILE A 69 32.65 -26.17 -16.49
N LYS A 70 32.66 -26.28 -15.18
CA LYS A 70 33.65 -27.12 -14.47
C LYS A 70 33.56 -28.58 -14.87
N ASP A 71 32.36 -29.13 -14.95
CA ASP A 71 32.15 -30.53 -15.36
C ASP A 71 32.65 -30.76 -16.78
N LEU A 72 32.44 -29.79 -17.67
CA LEU A 72 32.93 -29.87 -19.06
C LEU A 72 34.47 -29.81 -19.12
N GLU A 73 35.08 -28.91 -18.36
CA GLU A 73 36.54 -28.81 -18.24
C GLU A 73 37.16 -30.11 -17.75
N THR A 74 36.54 -30.71 -16.71
CA THR A 74 37.00 -31.97 -16.18
C THR A 74 36.89 -33.09 -17.20
N ALA A 75 35.82 -33.12 -17.97
CA ALA A 75 35.64 -34.12 -19.04
C ALA A 75 36.67 -33.93 -20.15
N MET A 76 37.06 -32.70 -20.45
CA MET A 76 38.04 -32.39 -21.47
C MET A 76 39.47 -32.80 -21.06
N LYS A 77 39.77 -32.84 -19.77
CA LYS A 77 41.09 -33.17 -19.24
C LYS A 77 41.35 -34.69 -19.21
N THR A 78 40.28 -35.46 -19.21
CA THR A 78 40.38 -36.90 -19.22
C THR A 78 40.37 -37.43 -20.65
#